data_26e1ff7c39f6b03104869a4b2d49ad7a
#
_entry.id   26e1ff7c39f6b03104869a4b2d49ad7a
#
_cell.length_a   1.000
_cell.length_b   1.000
_cell.length_c   1.000
_cell.angle_alpha   90.00
_cell.angle_beta   90.00
_cell.angle_gamma   90.00
#
_symmetry.space_group_name_H-M   'P 1'
#
loop_
_entity.id
_entity.type
_entity.pdbx_description
1 polymer ?
#
loop_
_entity_poly.entity_id
_entity_poly.type
_entity_poly.pdbx_seq_one_letter_code
_entity_poly.pdbx_strand_id
1 'polypeptide(L)'
;DDIPIPTWDDWTNIQCINHQKYFSKPCINRDDITNFCYDWKQKKNIAVFRGSSTGNGTNIHNNLRMKLCNIKSDLIDAGITNWNNRPRLIRRDDKLMIKSFFKHKKSAEWLTPRQQSHYKYIINIEGHSRAFRLSLEMNMMSVILLVDCDYDLWFTSKLEEYKHYVPVKRDLSDLLEKIEWCRKNDKKCKEIAMNAKNFYDCYLSEKGVYDYLRGVIKNLSQKSVKKIEYDDTRITKKLINHF
;
A
#
# COMPACT_ATOMS: atom_id res chain seq x y z
N ASP A 1 -23.88 4.88 0.19
CA ASP A 1 -22.48 5.13 0.49
C ASP A 1 -21.74 3.79 0.57
N ASP A 2 -20.58 3.68 -0.06
CA ASP A 2 -19.75 2.48 -0.05
C ASP A 2 -19.15 2.26 1.35
N ILE A 3 -19.10 1.01 1.77
CA ILE A 3 -18.47 0.63 3.03
C ILE A 3 -17.08 0.09 2.70
N PRO A 4 -16.00 0.76 3.15
CA PRO A 4 -14.66 0.27 2.91
C PRO A 4 -14.42 -1.04 3.66
N ILE A 5 -13.80 -2.01 3.00
CA ILE A 5 -13.47 -3.33 3.57
C ILE A 5 -11.96 -3.59 3.49
N PRO A 6 -11.42 -4.48 4.34
CA PRO A 6 -10.03 -4.91 4.27
C PRO A 6 -9.66 -5.41 2.88
N THR A 7 -8.47 -5.05 2.42
CA THR A 7 -7.96 -5.40 1.10
C THR A 7 -7.49 -6.86 1.05
N TRP A 8 -7.25 -7.38 -0.16
CA TRP A 8 -6.63 -8.69 -0.33
C TRP A 8 -5.26 -8.79 0.33
N ASP A 9 -4.47 -7.71 0.30
CA ASP A 9 -3.15 -7.68 0.95
C ASP A 9 -3.27 -7.80 2.46
N ASP A 10 -4.28 -7.17 3.09
CA ASP A 10 -4.53 -7.31 4.53
C ASP A 10 -4.80 -8.77 4.92
N TRP A 11 -5.66 -9.45 4.16
CA TRP A 11 -5.96 -10.87 4.36
C TRP A 11 -4.74 -11.76 4.16
N THR A 12 -3.98 -11.52 3.08
CA THR A 12 -2.78 -12.30 2.77
C THR A 12 -1.75 -12.15 3.88
N ASN A 13 -1.53 -10.93 4.38
CA ASN A 13 -0.59 -10.68 5.46
C ASN A 13 -0.99 -11.41 6.75
N ILE A 14 -2.27 -11.33 7.16
CA ILE A 14 -2.79 -12.05 8.34
C ILE A 14 -2.59 -13.56 8.19
N GLN A 15 -2.94 -14.11 7.04
CA GLN A 15 -2.85 -15.55 6.77
C GLN A 15 -1.40 -16.02 6.73
N CYS A 16 -0.50 -15.28 6.09
CA CYS A 16 0.92 -15.61 6.07
C CYS A 16 1.56 -15.55 7.45
N ILE A 17 1.15 -14.61 8.30
CA ILE A 17 1.66 -14.48 9.67
C ILE A 17 1.16 -15.63 10.56
N ASN A 18 -0.15 -15.93 10.51
CA ASN A 18 -0.79 -16.77 11.51
C ASN A 18 -1.16 -18.19 11.01
N HIS A 19 -1.34 -18.39 9.70
CA HIS A 19 -1.93 -19.60 9.12
C HIS A 19 -1.12 -20.20 7.96
N GLN A 20 0.18 -20.36 8.14
CA GLN A 20 1.11 -20.85 7.12
C GLN A 20 0.70 -22.19 6.44
N LYS A 21 -0.25 -22.95 7.01
CA LYS A 21 -0.69 -24.25 6.50
C LYS A 21 -1.63 -24.21 5.30
N TYR A 22 -2.24 -23.06 5.00
CA TYR A 22 -3.32 -22.99 4.00
C TYR A 22 -2.88 -22.58 2.60
N PHE A 23 -1.63 -22.17 2.42
CA PHE A 23 -1.11 -21.80 1.10
C PHE A 23 -0.01 -22.76 0.64
N SER A 24 -0.28 -23.51 -0.41
CA SER A 24 0.69 -24.40 -1.04
C SER A 24 1.90 -23.67 -1.68
N LYS A 25 1.79 -22.36 -1.91
CA LYS A 25 2.88 -21.46 -2.31
C LYS A 25 2.62 -20.10 -1.70
N PRO A 26 3.27 -19.72 -0.59
CA PRO A 26 3.17 -18.38 -0.06
C PRO A 26 3.72 -17.37 -1.09
N CYS A 27 2.91 -16.39 -1.45
CA CYS A 27 3.35 -15.29 -2.33
C CYS A 27 4.48 -14.45 -1.68
N ILE A 28 4.62 -14.53 -0.37
CA ILE A 28 5.62 -13.81 0.44
C ILE A 28 6.15 -14.81 1.48
N ASN A 29 7.47 -14.85 1.65
CA ASN A 29 8.09 -15.64 2.72
C ASN A 29 7.67 -15.03 4.07
N ARG A 30 7.23 -15.89 5.02
CA ARG A 30 6.86 -15.47 6.37
C ARG A 30 7.95 -14.63 7.05
N ASP A 31 9.20 -15.03 6.96
CA ASP A 31 10.32 -14.32 7.58
C ASP A 31 10.46 -12.89 7.05
N ASP A 32 10.06 -12.64 5.80
CA ASP A 32 10.10 -11.31 5.19
C ASP A 32 9.03 -10.35 5.71
N ILE A 33 7.99 -10.85 6.38
CA ILE A 33 6.89 -10.05 6.93
C ILE A 33 6.74 -10.14 8.45
N THR A 34 7.53 -10.95 9.13
CA THR A 34 7.48 -11.11 10.59
C THR A 34 8.74 -10.66 11.31
N ASN A 35 9.90 -10.79 10.68
CA ASN A 35 11.20 -10.49 11.30
C ASN A 35 11.70 -9.09 10.89
N PHE A 36 10.92 -8.06 11.22
CA PHE A 36 11.30 -6.68 10.94
C PHE A 36 12.40 -6.16 11.86
N CYS A 37 13.16 -5.19 11.37
CA CYS A 37 14.12 -4.44 12.17
C CYS A 37 13.35 -3.43 13.04
N TYR A 38 13.17 -3.74 14.33
CA TYR A 38 12.51 -2.85 15.28
C TYR A 38 13.48 -1.91 16.02
N ASP A 39 14.78 -2.20 15.98
CA ASP A 39 15.78 -1.31 16.60
C ASP A 39 16.01 -0.06 15.76
N TRP A 40 15.48 1.06 16.25
CA TRP A 40 15.55 2.36 15.57
C TRP A 40 16.99 2.82 15.26
N LYS A 41 17.95 2.47 16.12
CA LYS A 41 19.35 2.88 15.97
C LYS A 41 20.05 2.14 14.84
N GLN A 42 19.61 0.93 14.51
CA GLN A 42 20.19 0.12 13.44
C GLN A 42 19.64 0.49 12.05
N LYS A 43 18.59 1.29 11.98
CA LYS A 43 17.98 1.68 10.72
C LYS A 43 18.79 2.74 9.99
N LYS A 44 18.87 2.59 8.67
CA LYS A 44 19.47 3.57 7.76
C LYS A 44 18.69 4.89 7.79
N ASN A 45 19.38 6.01 7.96
CA ASN A 45 18.78 7.34 8.09
C ASN A 45 18.45 7.98 6.72
N ILE A 46 17.85 7.23 5.82
CA ILE A 46 17.40 7.62 4.48
C ILE A 46 16.01 7.03 4.20
N ALA A 47 15.34 7.55 3.17
CA ALA A 47 14.03 7.08 2.75
C ALA A 47 14.14 5.98 1.68
N VAL A 48 13.29 4.95 1.76
CA VAL A 48 13.27 3.85 0.79
C VAL A 48 11.94 3.81 0.04
N PHE A 49 12.02 3.47 -1.25
CA PHE A 49 10.88 3.05 -2.06
C PHE A 49 11.28 1.92 -3.01
N ARG A 50 10.47 0.87 -3.05
CA ARG A 50 10.50 -0.17 -4.08
C ARG A 50 9.08 -0.45 -4.56
N GLY A 51 8.88 -0.53 -5.86
CA GLY A 51 7.56 -0.84 -6.40
C GLY A 51 7.52 -0.89 -7.92
N SER A 52 6.40 -1.37 -8.47
CA SER A 52 6.16 -1.39 -9.90
C SER A 52 5.84 0.01 -10.43
N SER A 53 6.09 0.26 -11.72
CA SER A 53 5.73 1.51 -12.40
C SER A 53 4.22 1.64 -12.68
N THR A 54 3.39 1.18 -11.72
CA THR A 54 1.93 1.33 -11.78
C THR A 54 1.52 2.79 -11.57
N GLY A 55 0.30 3.13 -11.90
CA GLY A 55 -0.25 4.48 -11.79
C GLY A 55 -0.59 5.08 -13.15
N ASN A 56 -1.07 6.30 -13.11
CA ASN A 56 -1.39 7.06 -14.31
C ASN A 56 -0.11 7.50 -15.01
N GLY A 57 -0.16 7.50 -16.34
CA GLY A 57 0.96 7.97 -17.15
C GLY A 57 2.07 6.95 -17.40
N THR A 58 3.01 7.36 -18.25
CA THR A 58 4.06 6.51 -18.82
C THR A 58 5.44 7.14 -18.82
N ASN A 59 5.60 8.29 -18.17
CA ASN A 59 6.85 9.03 -18.08
C ASN A 59 6.96 9.75 -16.72
N ILE A 60 8.11 10.38 -16.49
CA ILE A 60 8.43 11.08 -15.23
C ILE A 60 7.52 12.29 -14.93
N HIS A 61 6.83 12.83 -15.92
CA HIS A 61 5.98 14.02 -15.73
C HIS A 61 4.56 13.65 -15.30
N ASN A 62 4.10 12.44 -15.63
CA ASN A 62 2.72 12.03 -15.43
C ASN A 62 2.58 10.70 -14.64
N ASN A 63 3.69 10.12 -14.16
CA ASN A 63 3.68 8.95 -13.29
C ASN A 63 4.48 9.25 -12.02
N LEU A 64 3.80 9.31 -10.89
CA LEU A 64 4.39 9.71 -9.60
C LEU A 64 5.52 8.80 -9.14
N ARG A 65 5.41 7.49 -9.35
CA ARG A 65 6.48 6.55 -8.97
C ARG A 65 7.72 6.73 -9.83
N MET A 66 7.55 7.00 -11.11
CA MET A 66 8.68 7.32 -11.99
C MET A 66 9.30 8.67 -11.64
N LYS A 67 8.47 9.67 -11.31
CA LYS A 67 8.93 10.97 -10.82
C LYS A 67 9.76 10.80 -9.55
N LEU A 68 9.25 10.06 -8.57
CA LEU A 68 9.98 9.74 -7.33
C LEU A 68 11.34 9.10 -7.61
N CYS A 69 11.38 8.05 -8.44
CA CYS A 69 12.63 7.34 -8.75
C CYS A 69 13.61 8.16 -9.62
N ASN A 70 13.18 9.30 -10.16
CA ASN A 70 14.04 10.23 -10.90
C ASN A 70 14.65 11.31 -10.00
N ILE A 71 14.21 11.45 -8.76
CA ILE A 71 14.81 12.40 -7.81
C ILE A 71 16.24 11.91 -7.46
N LYS A 72 17.23 12.76 -7.71
CA LYS A 72 18.63 12.48 -7.37
C LYS A 72 18.95 13.10 -6.03
N SER A 73 19.13 12.26 -5.01
CA SER A 73 19.48 12.68 -3.66
C SER A 73 20.00 11.49 -2.86
N ASP A 74 21.01 11.71 -2.04
CA ASP A 74 21.54 10.71 -1.09
C ASP A 74 20.57 10.42 0.07
N LEU A 75 19.48 11.18 0.15
CA LEU A 75 18.43 10.99 1.16
C LEU A 75 17.41 9.93 0.76
N ILE A 76 17.43 9.46 -0.49
CA ILE A 76 16.40 8.59 -1.06
C ILE A 76 17.06 7.41 -1.78
N ASP A 77 16.64 6.20 -1.40
CA ASP A 77 16.89 4.96 -2.12
C ASP A 77 15.57 4.50 -2.77
N ALA A 78 15.26 5.01 -3.96
CA ALA A 78 14.03 4.72 -4.68
C ALA A 78 14.29 3.96 -5.98
N GLY A 79 13.49 2.92 -6.26
CA GLY A 79 13.66 2.13 -7.46
C GLY A 79 12.38 1.45 -7.98
N ILE A 80 12.23 1.45 -9.31
CA ILE A 80 11.20 0.67 -10.00
C ILE A 80 11.69 -0.78 -10.12
N THR A 81 10.98 -1.70 -9.47
CA THR A 81 11.33 -3.14 -9.44
C THR A 81 10.67 -3.94 -10.55
N ASN A 82 9.54 -3.45 -11.06
CA ASN A 82 8.83 -4.07 -12.17
C ASN A 82 8.20 -3.00 -13.06
N TRP A 83 8.47 -3.08 -14.36
CA TRP A 83 7.92 -2.15 -15.34
C TRP A 83 6.57 -2.65 -15.84
N ASN A 84 5.53 -1.80 -15.68
CA ASN A 84 4.18 -2.10 -16.14
C ASN A 84 4.11 -2.07 -17.67
N ASN A 85 4.31 -3.20 -18.28
CA ASN A 85 4.31 -3.37 -19.74
C ASN A 85 2.90 -3.52 -20.35
N ARG A 86 1.83 -3.26 -19.60
CA ARG A 86 0.47 -3.32 -20.15
C ARG A 86 0.36 -2.42 -21.38
N PRO A 87 -0.13 -2.95 -22.50
CA PRO A 87 -0.45 -2.15 -23.68
C PRO A 87 -1.44 -1.06 -23.32
N ARG A 88 -1.20 0.14 -23.78
CA ARG A 88 -2.10 1.28 -23.56
C ARG A 88 -2.64 1.76 -24.89
N LEU A 89 -3.94 2.04 -24.89
CA LEU A 89 -4.58 2.70 -26.02
C LEU A 89 -4.19 4.18 -25.97
N ILE A 90 -3.54 4.63 -27.01
CA ILE A 90 -3.18 6.05 -27.21
C ILE A 90 -3.81 6.58 -28.48
N ARG A 91 -4.25 7.84 -28.45
CA ARG A 91 -4.70 8.55 -29.63
C ARG A 91 -3.56 9.40 -30.16
N ARG A 92 -3.22 9.23 -31.41
CA ARG A 92 -2.25 10.05 -32.13
C ARG A 92 -2.74 10.26 -33.56
N ASP A 93 -2.78 11.52 -33.99
CA ASP A 93 -3.21 11.90 -35.33
C ASP A 93 -4.56 11.23 -35.71
N ASP A 94 -5.56 11.32 -34.82
CA ASP A 94 -6.90 10.71 -34.90
C ASP A 94 -6.93 9.18 -35.04
N LYS A 95 -5.80 8.52 -34.91
CA LYS A 95 -5.71 7.07 -34.90
C LYS A 95 -5.53 6.54 -33.50
N LEU A 96 -6.28 5.48 -33.18
CA LEU A 96 -6.10 4.71 -31.97
C LEU A 96 -4.99 3.67 -32.17
N MET A 97 -3.98 3.72 -31.32
CA MET A 97 -2.85 2.78 -31.36
C MET A 97 -2.65 2.12 -30.00
N ILE A 98 -2.26 0.86 -30.02
CA ILE A 98 -1.84 0.13 -28.82
C ILE A 98 -0.32 0.22 -28.71
N LYS A 99 0.18 0.75 -27.58
CA LYS A 99 1.61 0.90 -27.36
C LYS A 99 2.04 0.37 -26.00
N SER A 100 3.17 -0.34 -25.98
CA SER A 100 3.89 -0.78 -24.79
C SER A 100 5.12 0.10 -24.58
N PHE A 101 5.25 0.73 -23.40
CA PHE A 101 6.21 1.83 -23.21
C PHE A 101 7.53 1.40 -22.54
N PHE A 102 7.59 0.23 -21.91
CA PHE A 102 8.68 -0.10 -20.99
C PHE A 102 9.48 -1.35 -21.33
N LYS A 103 9.38 -1.85 -22.57
CA LYS A 103 9.96 -3.16 -22.99
C LYS A 103 11.44 -3.38 -22.62
N HIS A 104 12.23 -2.31 -22.51
CA HIS A 104 13.69 -2.38 -22.35
C HIS A 104 14.21 -1.59 -21.14
N LYS A 105 13.34 -1.25 -20.17
CA LYS A 105 13.76 -0.55 -18.95
C LYS A 105 14.39 -1.52 -17.96
N LYS A 106 15.58 -1.18 -17.44
CA LYS A 106 16.24 -1.93 -16.37
C LYS A 106 15.46 -1.72 -15.07
N SER A 107 15.18 -2.80 -14.36
CA SER A 107 14.57 -2.77 -13.04
C SER A 107 15.62 -2.57 -11.96
N ALA A 108 15.23 -1.89 -10.88
CA ALA A 108 16.01 -1.87 -9.65
C ALA A 108 15.90 -3.22 -8.93
N GLU A 109 16.87 -3.49 -8.06
CA GLU A 109 16.82 -4.63 -7.18
C GLU A 109 15.56 -4.60 -6.31
N TRP A 110 14.91 -5.74 -6.18
CA TRP A 110 13.78 -5.91 -5.29
C TRP A 110 14.27 -6.02 -3.84
N LEU A 111 13.62 -5.32 -2.93
CA LEU A 111 13.85 -5.44 -1.50
C LEU A 111 12.64 -6.07 -0.83
N THR A 112 12.88 -7.11 -0.02
CA THR A 112 11.83 -7.70 0.80
C THR A 112 11.27 -6.68 1.79
N PRO A 113 10.06 -6.86 2.31
CA PRO A 113 9.55 -6.04 3.42
C PRO A 113 10.50 -5.98 4.60
N ARG A 114 11.13 -7.12 4.97
CA ARG A 114 12.16 -7.18 6.00
C ARG A 114 13.36 -6.27 5.69
N GLN A 115 13.87 -6.30 4.46
CA GLN A 115 14.97 -5.43 4.06
C GLN A 115 14.57 -3.96 4.07
N GLN A 116 13.33 -3.63 3.65
CA GLN A 116 12.80 -2.27 3.71
C GLN A 116 12.65 -1.79 5.17
N SER A 117 12.37 -2.67 6.12
CA SER A 117 12.28 -2.30 7.54
C SER A 117 13.61 -1.81 8.16
N HIS A 118 14.74 -2.02 7.48
CA HIS A 118 16.04 -1.46 7.90
C HIS A 118 16.23 0.01 7.53
N TYR A 119 15.21 0.68 7.00
CA TYR A 119 15.23 2.11 6.72
C TYR A 119 14.34 2.86 7.71
N LYS A 120 14.78 4.04 8.16
CA LYS A 120 13.99 4.87 9.07
C LYS A 120 12.72 5.40 8.43
N TYR A 121 12.76 5.66 7.11
CA TYR A 121 11.67 6.29 6.39
C TYR A 121 11.25 5.42 5.20
N ILE A 122 9.96 5.16 5.08
CA ILE A 122 9.36 4.40 3.96
C ILE A 122 8.42 5.33 3.21
N ILE A 123 8.62 5.47 1.90
CA ILE A 123 7.75 6.29 1.06
C ILE A 123 6.58 5.42 0.58
N ASN A 124 5.37 5.74 1.04
CA ASN A 124 4.14 5.14 0.54
C ASN A 124 3.52 6.07 -0.50
N ILE A 125 3.46 5.61 -1.75
CA ILE A 125 2.99 6.37 -2.90
C ILE A 125 2.02 5.54 -3.74
N GLU A 126 0.95 6.16 -4.22
CA GLU A 126 -0.11 5.54 -5.02
C GLU A 126 0.45 4.82 -6.26
N GLY A 127 -0.30 3.80 -6.69
CA GLY A 127 -0.17 3.18 -7.98
C GLY A 127 -1.38 3.51 -8.84
N HIS A 128 -2.22 2.50 -9.15
CA HIS A 128 -3.55 2.72 -9.74
C HIS A 128 -4.57 3.19 -8.70
N SER A 129 -4.31 2.91 -7.44
CA SER A 129 -5.02 3.34 -6.23
C SER A 129 -4.00 3.51 -5.12
N ARG A 130 -4.44 3.81 -3.88
CA ARG A 130 -3.55 3.84 -2.71
C ARG A 130 -2.79 2.50 -2.58
N ALA A 131 -1.52 2.57 -2.22
CA ALA A 131 -0.71 1.36 -2.08
C ALA A 131 -1.18 0.52 -0.87
N PHE A 132 -1.74 -0.65 -1.12
CA PHE A 132 -2.33 -1.54 -0.09
C PHE A 132 -1.33 -2.02 0.96
N ARG A 133 -0.05 -2.09 0.61
CA ARG A 133 1.01 -2.45 1.55
C ARG A 133 1.18 -1.46 2.71
N LEU A 134 0.46 -0.34 2.74
CA LEU A 134 0.49 0.62 3.84
C LEU A 134 0.24 -0.07 5.19
N SER A 135 -0.70 -1.02 5.27
CA SER A 135 -0.96 -1.78 6.48
C SER A 135 0.30 -2.52 6.98
N LEU A 136 1.01 -3.22 6.10
CA LEU A 136 2.23 -3.92 6.44
C LEU A 136 3.38 -2.97 6.80
N GLU A 137 3.52 -1.86 6.08
CA GLU A 137 4.54 -0.84 6.33
C GLU A 137 4.41 -0.22 7.72
N MET A 138 3.18 -0.05 8.22
CA MET A 138 2.93 0.43 9.59
C MET A 138 3.45 -0.52 10.67
N ASN A 139 3.60 -1.82 10.38
CA ASN A 139 4.18 -2.80 11.30
C ASN A 139 5.71 -2.70 11.41
N MET A 140 6.38 -1.97 10.53
CA MET A 140 7.84 -2.02 10.37
C MET A 140 8.63 -1.14 11.36
N MET A 141 7.98 -0.41 12.28
CA MET A 141 8.69 0.58 13.13
C MET A 141 9.52 1.57 12.30
N SER A 142 9.00 2.01 11.16
CA SER A 142 9.57 3.05 10.31
C SER A 142 8.56 4.18 10.17
N VAL A 143 9.03 5.40 9.96
CA VAL A 143 8.15 6.52 9.63
C VAL A 143 7.64 6.34 8.22
N ILE A 144 6.34 6.38 8.05
CA ILE A 144 5.72 6.40 6.74
C ILE A 144 5.70 7.84 6.22
N LEU A 145 6.39 8.09 5.11
CA LEU A 145 6.24 9.30 4.31
C LEU A 145 5.05 9.05 3.38
N LEU A 146 3.86 9.46 3.82
CA LEU A 146 2.62 9.14 3.13
C LEU A 146 2.31 10.23 2.10
N VAL A 147 2.48 9.89 0.83
CA VAL A 147 2.16 10.80 -0.27
C VAL A 147 0.65 10.91 -0.41
N ASP A 148 0.17 12.16 -0.49
CA ASP A 148 -1.24 12.47 -0.67
C ASP A 148 -1.81 11.84 -1.95
N CYS A 149 -3.05 11.32 -1.86
CA CYS A 149 -3.75 10.72 -2.98
C CYS A 149 -5.26 10.72 -2.77
N ASP A 150 -6.02 10.60 -3.88
CA ASP A 150 -7.49 10.66 -3.89
C ASP A 150 -8.18 9.38 -3.39
N TYR A 151 -7.40 8.35 -3.03
CA TYR A 151 -7.94 7.04 -2.63
C TYR A 151 -7.72 6.78 -1.15
N ASP A 152 -8.72 6.21 -0.50
CA ASP A 152 -8.66 5.78 0.89
C ASP A 152 -8.64 4.26 1.02
N LEU A 153 -8.01 3.77 2.09
CA LEU A 153 -8.16 2.42 2.60
C LEU A 153 -9.14 2.45 3.78
N TRP A 154 -9.68 1.31 4.13
CA TRP A 154 -10.69 1.16 5.17
C TRP A 154 -10.30 1.72 6.55
N PHE A 155 -9.02 1.95 6.79
CA PHE A 155 -8.48 2.46 8.05
C PHE A 155 -7.85 3.86 7.96
N THR A 156 -7.62 4.42 6.76
CA THR A 156 -6.87 5.67 6.59
C THR A 156 -7.53 6.87 7.25
N SER A 157 -8.86 6.89 7.35
CA SER A 157 -9.60 7.95 8.05
C SER A 157 -9.31 8.04 9.56
N LYS A 158 -8.67 7.02 10.15
CA LYS A 158 -8.25 7.00 11.55
C LYS A 158 -6.80 7.41 11.76
N LEU A 159 -6.06 7.63 10.68
CA LEU A 159 -4.67 8.04 10.75
C LEU A 159 -4.58 9.56 10.99
N GLU A 160 -3.62 9.97 11.80
CA GLU A 160 -3.36 11.36 12.14
C GLU A 160 -1.95 11.74 11.69
N GLU A 161 -1.82 12.90 11.04
CA GLU A 161 -0.54 13.46 10.61
C GLU A 161 0.39 13.73 11.80
N TYR A 162 1.68 13.51 11.60
CA TYR A 162 2.74 13.68 12.61
C TYR A 162 2.53 12.86 13.91
N LYS A 163 1.54 11.97 13.91
CA LYS A 163 1.30 10.98 14.95
C LYS A 163 1.52 9.56 14.44
N HIS A 164 0.96 9.22 13.27
CA HIS A 164 1.07 7.91 12.65
C HIS A 164 1.92 7.91 11.37
N TYR A 165 2.05 9.06 10.72
CA TYR A 165 2.81 9.25 9.49
C TYR A 165 3.24 10.71 9.32
N VAL A 166 4.15 10.96 8.37
CA VAL A 166 4.52 12.31 7.94
C VAL A 166 3.91 12.56 6.56
N PRO A 167 3.07 13.60 6.39
CA PRO A 167 2.41 13.87 5.11
C PRO A 167 3.40 14.43 4.10
N VAL A 168 3.25 14.00 2.84
CA VAL A 168 4.00 14.48 1.69
C VAL A 168 3.03 14.91 0.60
N LYS A 169 3.26 16.08 0.00
CA LYS A 169 2.45 16.57 -1.10
C LYS A 169 2.43 15.60 -2.28
N ARG A 170 1.29 15.51 -2.96
CA ARG A 170 1.12 14.62 -4.12
C ARG A 170 2.14 14.85 -5.22
N ASP A 171 2.53 16.09 -5.46
CA ASP A 171 3.52 16.45 -6.46
C ASP A 171 4.97 16.19 -6.05
N LEU A 172 5.21 15.69 -4.82
CA LEU A 172 6.52 15.42 -4.21
C LEU A 172 7.39 16.67 -4.01
N SER A 173 6.82 17.88 -4.11
CA SER A 173 7.58 19.13 -4.04
C SER A 173 8.25 19.34 -2.69
N ASP A 174 7.66 18.80 -1.61
CA ASP A 174 8.16 18.93 -0.24
C ASP A 174 8.86 17.65 0.29
N LEU A 175 9.01 16.61 -0.54
CA LEU A 175 9.53 15.32 -0.08
C LEU A 175 10.92 15.43 0.58
N LEU A 176 11.86 16.13 -0.05
CA LEU A 176 13.21 16.29 0.49
C LEU A 176 13.20 17.11 1.79
N GLU A 177 12.40 18.17 1.86
CA GLU A 177 12.19 18.96 3.08
C GLU A 177 11.64 18.09 4.22
N LYS A 178 10.66 17.23 3.93
CA LYS A 178 10.09 16.30 4.93
C LYS A 178 11.12 15.28 5.43
N ILE A 179 11.96 14.76 4.55
CA ILE A 179 13.05 13.85 4.96
C ILE A 179 14.06 14.58 5.85
N GLU A 180 14.46 15.79 5.48
CA GLU A 180 15.36 16.59 6.32
C GLU A 180 14.74 16.96 7.67
N TRP A 181 13.44 17.29 7.68
CA TRP A 181 12.70 17.48 8.93
C TRP A 181 12.75 16.22 9.80
N CYS A 182 12.50 15.04 9.22
CA CYS A 182 12.58 13.77 9.93
C CYS A 182 13.97 13.55 10.54
N ARG A 183 15.02 13.82 9.78
CA ARG A 183 16.42 13.67 10.26
C ARG A 183 16.74 14.60 11.43
N LYS A 184 16.23 15.84 11.39
CA LYS A 184 16.40 16.83 12.47
C LYS A 184 15.57 16.51 13.71
N ASN A 185 14.46 15.77 13.53
CA ASN A 185 13.51 15.44 14.59
C ASN A 185 13.49 13.93 14.91
N ASP A 186 14.67 13.28 15.00
CA ASP A 186 14.81 11.83 15.14
C ASP A 186 14.01 11.22 16.30
N LYS A 187 13.99 11.88 17.46
CA LYS A 187 13.20 11.44 18.62
C LYS A 187 11.70 11.44 18.31
N LYS A 188 11.18 12.51 17.66
CA LYS A 188 9.78 12.60 17.26
C LYS A 188 9.44 11.56 16.20
N CYS A 189 10.33 11.32 15.26
CA CYS A 189 10.17 10.29 14.24
C CYS A 189 10.10 8.88 14.82
N LYS A 190 10.90 8.58 15.85
CA LYS A 190 10.78 7.31 16.59
C LYS A 190 9.40 7.17 17.26
N GLU A 191 8.86 8.24 17.83
CA GLU A 191 7.52 8.25 18.41
C GLU A 191 6.45 7.99 17.34
N ILE A 192 6.54 8.66 16.17
CA ILE A 192 5.64 8.45 15.04
C ILE A 192 5.67 7.00 14.57
N ALA A 193 6.86 6.44 14.39
CA ALA A 193 7.04 5.05 13.99
C ALA A 193 6.44 4.06 15.00
N MET A 194 6.60 4.34 16.29
CA MET A 194 6.01 3.54 17.36
C MET A 194 4.48 3.65 17.38
N ASN A 195 3.94 4.84 17.17
CA ASN A 195 2.49 5.05 17.08
C ASN A 195 1.90 4.33 15.86
N ALA A 196 2.59 4.33 14.71
CA ALA A 196 2.18 3.56 13.54
C ALA A 196 2.14 2.06 13.84
N LYS A 197 3.17 1.54 14.52
CA LYS A 197 3.22 0.13 14.96
C LYS A 197 2.10 -0.21 15.94
N ASN A 198 1.85 0.64 16.94
CA ASN A 198 0.75 0.46 17.89
C ASN A 198 -0.61 0.48 17.19
N PHE A 199 -0.78 1.35 16.18
CA PHE A 199 -1.98 1.38 15.35
C PHE A 199 -2.16 0.05 14.60
N TYR A 200 -1.07 -0.49 14.01
CA TYR A 200 -1.11 -1.80 13.38
C TYR A 200 -1.57 -2.89 14.36
N ASP A 201 -0.96 -2.96 15.54
CA ASP A 201 -1.27 -3.99 16.53
C ASP A 201 -2.73 -3.92 17.00
N CYS A 202 -3.27 -2.72 17.15
CA CYS A 202 -4.66 -2.52 17.58
C CYS A 202 -5.70 -2.76 16.48
N TYR A 203 -5.43 -2.30 15.24
CA TYR A 203 -6.46 -2.22 14.21
C TYR A 203 -6.19 -3.05 12.97
N LEU A 204 -4.92 -3.32 12.62
CA LEU A 204 -4.54 -3.98 11.37
C LEU A 204 -4.05 -5.41 11.57
N SER A 205 -3.87 -5.83 12.81
CA SER A 205 -3.64 -7.24 13.18
C SER A 205 -4.86 -8.10 12.86
N GLU A 206 -4.71 -9.42 12.87
CA GLU A 206 -5.81 -10.36 12.66
C GLU A 206 -7.05 -10.02 13.49
N LYS A 207 -6.83 -9.80 14.79
CA LYS A 207 -7.91 -9.43 15.73
C LYS A 207 -8.59 -8.12 15.30
N GLY A 208 -7.81 -7.09 14.98
CA GLY A 208 -8.32 -5.78 14.59
C GLY A 208 -9.17 -5.84 13.32
N VAL A 209 -8.72 -6.60 12.31
CA VAL A 209 -9.46 -6.82 11.06
C VAL A 209 -10.78 -7.54 11.31
N TYR A 210 -10.77 -8.62 12.13
CA TYR A 210 -12.01 -9.32 12.47
C TYR A 210 -12.98 -8.46 13.29
N ASP A 211 -12.48 -7.67 14.23
CA ASP A 211 -13.31 -6.78 15.04
C ASP A 211 -13.96 -5.69 14.17
N TYR A 212 -13.23 -5.15 13.20
CA TYR A 212 -13.77 -4.22 12.21
C TYR A 212 -14.91 -4.86 11.40
N LEU A 213 -14.69 -6.04 10.83
CA LEU A 213 -15.70 -6.73 10.04
C LEU A 213 -16.95 -7.10 10.85
N ARG A 214 -16.78 -7.54 12.09
CA ARG A 214 -17.92 -7.78 13.00
C ARG A 214 -18.74 -6.50 13.20
N GLY A 215 -18.05 -5.36 13.39
CA GLY A 215 -18.71 -4.05 13.48
C GLY A 215 -19.47 -3.68 12.22
N VAL A 216 -18.90 -3.88 11.04
CA VAL A 216 -19.55 -3.65 9.75
C VAL A 216 -20.80 -4.53 9.60
N ILE A 217 -20.70 -5.84 9.84
CA ILE A 217 -21.81 -6.78 9.73
C ILE A 217 -22.92 -6.40 10.71
N LYS A 218 -22.59 -6.09 11.96
CA LYS A 218 -23.56 -5.65 12.96
C LYS A 218 -24.32 -4.40 12.52
N ASN A 219 -23.61 -3.40 12.01
CA ASN A 219 -24.23 -2.15 11.54
C ASN A 219 -25.14 -2.39 10.32
N LEU A 220 -24.73 -3.27 9.40
CA LEU A 220 -25.53 -3.64 8.24
C LEU A 220 -26.80 -4.40 8.66
N SER A 221 -26.68 -5.37 9.59
CA SER A 221 -27.84 -6.14 10.06
C SER A 221 -28.89 -5.26 10.77
N GLN A 222 -28.44 -4.20 11.45
CA GLN A 222 -29.34 -3.23 12.09
C GLN A 222 -30.05 -2.29 11.08
N LYS A 223 -29.39 -2.00 9.94
CA LYS A 223 -29.97 -1.15 8.89
C LYS A 223 -30.82 -1.93 7.89
N SER A 224 -30.60 -3.21 7.75
CA SER A 224 -31.31 -4.09 6.80
C SER A 224 -32.61 -4.62 7.39
N VAL A 225 -33.63 -3.75 7.53
CA VAL A 225 -34.96 -4.14 7.98
C VAL A 225 -35.85 -4.62 6.81
N LYS A 226 -35.39 -4.47 5.57
CA LYS A 226 -36.14 -5.01 4.40
C LYS A 226 -35.67 -6.43 4.12
N LYS A 227 -36.57 -7.40 4.35
CA LYS A 227 -36.46 -8.78 3.87
C LYS A 227 -36.15 -8.72 2.36
N ILE A 228 -34.95 -9.11 1.96
CA ILE A 228 -34.65 -9.32 0.55
C ILE A 228 -35.35 -10.61 0.21
N GLU A 229 -36.51 -10.53 -0.44
CA GLU A 229 -37.13 -11.70 -1.07
C GLU A 229 -36.24 -12.06 -2.25
N TYR A 230 -35.46 -13.11 -2.09
CA TYR A 230 -34.70 -13.69 -3.19
C TYR A 230 -35.72 -14.35 -4.13
N ASP A 231 -35.89 -13.80 -5.31
CA ASP A 231 -36.57 -14.47 -6.39
C ASP A 231 -35.68 -15.61 -6.92
N ASP A 232 -35.83 -16.77 -6.30
CA ASP A 232 -35.09 -18.00 -6.63
C ASP A 232 -35.29 -18.44 -8.10
N THR A 233 -36.29 -17.93 -8.78
CA THR A 233 -36.60 -18.32 -10.16
C THR A 233 -35.62 -17.76 -11.19
N ARG A 234 -34.93 -16.67 -10.88
CA ARG A 234 -33.90 -16.06 -11.78
C ARG A 234 -32.54 -16.73 -11.71
N ILE A 235 -32.19 -17.32 -10.58
CA ILE A 235 -30.91 -17.99 -10.40
C ILE A 235 -30.90 -19.35 -11.08
N THR A 236 -31.96 -20.10 -10.96
CA THR A 236 -32.11 -21.45 -11.57
C THR A 236 -32.08 -21.42 -13.10
N LYS A 237 -32.69 -20.43 -13.74
CA LYS A 237 -32.67 -20.29 -15.21
C LYS A 237 -31.33 -19.91 -15.82
N LYS A 238 -30.44 -19.23 -15.09
CA LYS A 238 -29.12 -18.88 -15.60
C LYS A 238 -28.10 -20.01 -15.46
N LEU A 239 -28.25 -20.89 -14.49
CA LEU A 239 -27.38 -22.06 -14.29
C LEU A 239 -27.66 -23.22 -15.24
N ILE A 240 -28.93 -23.39 -15.68
CA ILE A 240 -29.33 -24.48 -16.59
C ILE A 240 -28.86 -24.21 -18.05
N ASN A 241 -28.61 -22.97 -18.44
CA ASN A 241 -28.20 -22.63 -19.80
C ASN A 241 -26.65 -22.57 -20.00
N HIS A 242 -25.85 -23.03 -19.02
CA HIS A 242 -24.39 -23.05 -19.09
C HIS A 242 -23.79 -24.44 -18.77
N PHE A 243 -24.60 -25.51 -18.81
CA PHE A 243 -24.14 -26.91 -18.82
C PHE A 243 -24.66 -27.64 -20.03
#